data_30ea4dea2e45cb7506e2c10582f8e53c
#
_entry.id   30ea4dea2e45cb7506e2c10582f8e53c
#
_cell.length_a   1.000
_cell.length_b   1.000
_cell.length_c   1.000
_cell.angle_alpha   90.00
_cell.angle_beta   90.00
_cell.angle_gamma   90.00
#
_symmetry.space_group_name_H-M   'P 1'
#
loop_
_entity.id
_entity.type
_entity.pdbx_description
1 polymer ?
#
loop_
_entity_poly.entity_id
_entity_poly.type
_entity_poly.pdbx_seq_one_letter_code
_entity_poly.pdbx_strand_id
1 'polypeptide(L)'
;MDNEQKRTQVNKKKLIEALEVSLGIVTEACDKAQLSRTQHYKWYKEDIKYRYAVDSIENKFIDFAETHLKNQIASGSVQATTFFLRTRGRKRGYAEKQDIDITSGNEPIKININLGD
;
A
#
# COMPACT_ATOMS: atom_id res chain seq x y z
N MET A 1 5.64 22.75 27.78
CA MET A 1 4.57 22.31 26.85
C MET A 1 3.23 22.69 27.45
N ASP A 2 2.43 23.45 26.73
CA ASP A 2 1.10 23.85 27.22
C ASP A 2 0.10 22.68 27.08
N ASN A 3 -1.12 22.89 27.55
CA ASN A 3 -2.14 21.83 27.54
C ASN A 3 -2.54 21.40 26.13
N GLU A 4 -2.57 22.36 25.22
CA GLU A 4 -2.91 22.06 23.83
C GLU A 4 -1.85 21.22 23.15
N GLN A 5 -0.58 21.54 23.38
CA GLN A 5 0.53 20.77 22.84
C GLN A 5 0.56 19.35 23.41
N LYS A 6 0.30 19.22 24.70
CA LYS A 6 0.22 17.88 25.33
C LYS A 6 -0.91 17.06 24.73
N ARG A 7 -2.06 17.68 24.52
CA ARG A 7 -3.22 17.02 23.92
C ARG A 7 -2.91 16.56 22.50
N THR A 8 -2.24 17.40 21.75
CA THR A 8 -1.84 17.07 20.39
C THR A 8 -0.89 15.87 20.36
N GLN A 9 0.09 15.85 21.26
CA GLN A 9 1.03 14.74 21.35
C GLN A 9 0.33 13.43 21.72
N VAL A 10 -0.61 13.49 22.66
CA VAL A 10 -1.41 12.33 23.05
C VAL A 10 -2.23 11.83 21.88
N ASN A 11 -2.85 12.74 21.14
CA ASN A 11 -3.66 12.36 19.99
C ASN A 11 -2.84 11.77 18.86
N LYS A 12 -1.65 12.31 18.61
CA LYS A 12 -0.74 11.73 17.61
C LYS A 12 -0.34 10.32 17.99
N LYS A 13 0.01 10.09 19.24
CA LYS A 13 0.36 8.77 19.74
C LYS A 13 -0.81 7.81 19.61
N LYS A 14 -2.00 8.26 19.96
CA LYS A 14 -3.22 7.48 19.87
C LYS A 14 -3.49 7.04 18.43
N LEU A 15 -3.31 7.96 17.49
CA LEU A 15 -3.54 7.64 16.08
C LEU A 15 -2.47 6.71 15.52
N ILE A 16 -1.22 6.88 15.92
CA ILE A 16 -0.14 5.95 15.53
C ILE A 16 -0.45 4.54 16.03
N GLU A 17 -0.87 4.40 17.29
CA GLU A 17 -1.25 3.10 17.84
C GLU A 17 -2.41 2.47 17.08
N ALA A 18 -3.40 3.29 16.70
CA ALA A 18 -4.53 2.82 15.91
C ALA A 18 -4.10 2.40 14.51
N LEU A 19 -3.15 3.12 13.90
CA LEU A 19 -2.60 2.74 12.60
C LEU A 19 -1.86 1.40 12.64
N GLU A 20 -1.14 1.14 13.72
CA GLU A 20 -0.46 -0.14 13.89
C GLU A 20 -1.46 -1.30 13.91
N VAL A 21 -2.54 -1.14 14.64
CA VAL A 21 -3.58 -2.17 14.74
C VAL A 21 -4.34 -2.32 13.42
N SER A 22 -4.52 -1.22 12.71
CA SER A 22 -5.26 -1.18 11.44
C SER A 22 -4.37 -1.42 10.21
N LEU A 23 -3.12 -1.79 10.42
CA LEU A 23 -2.17 -2.11 9.35
C LEU A 23 -1.97 -0.95 8.38
N GLY A 24 -2.00 0.27 8.89
CA GLY A 24 -1.78 1.47 8.09
C GLY A 24 -3.02 1.99 7.37
N ILE A 25 -4.18 1.38 7.58
CA ILE A 25 -5.41 1.85 6.92
C ILE A 25 -5.93 3.08 7.67
N VAL A 26 -5.79 4.23 7.03
CA VAL A 26 -6.07 5.53 7.66
C VAL A 26 -7.52 5.67 8.12
N THR A 27 -8.47 5.29 7.26
CA THR A 27 -9.89 5.42 7.60
C THR A 27 -10.24 4.61 8.85
N GLU A 28 -9.81 3.36 8.89
CA GLU A 28 -10.06 2.49 10.03
C GLU A 28 -9.38 3.00 11.29
N ALA A 29 -8.14 3.45 11.17
CA ALA A 29 -7.39 3.98 12.31
C ALA A 29 -8.04 5.23 12.88
N CYS A 30 -8.48 6.14 12.01
CA CYS A 30 -9.14 7.36 12.45
C CYS A 30 -10.46 7.07 13.16
N ASP A 31 -11.22 6.10 12.67
CA ASP A 31 -12.45 5.68 13.33
C ASP A 31 -12.16 5.12 14.72
N LYS A 32 -11.15 4.28 14.85
CA LYS A 32 -10.78 3.70 16.15
C LYS A 32 -10.27 4.75 17.13
N ALA A 33 -9.49 5.71 16.64
CA ALA A 33 -8.92 6.75 17.49
C ALA A 33 -9.88 7.92 17.73
N GLN A 34 -11.00 7.96 16.99
CA GLN A 34 -11.95 9.06 17.02
C GLN A 34 -11.29 10.38 16.67
N LEU A 35 -10.44 10.35 15.67
CA LEU A 35 -9.76 11.53 15.14
C LEU A 35 -10.06 11.64 13.65
N SER A 36 -10.02 12.87 13.12
CA SER A 36 -10.37 13.08 11.73
C SER A 36 -9.22 12.73 10.78
N ARG A 37 -9.57 12.33 9.57
CA ARG A 37 -8.59 12.12 8.51
C ARG A 37 -7.86 13.40 8.16
N THR A 38 -8.56 14.52 8.19
CA THR A 38 -7.97 15.85 7.95
C THR A 38 -6.83 16.10 8.92
N GLN A 39 -7.04 15.78 10.20
CA GLN A 39 -6.01 15.96 11.22
C GLN A 39 -4.81 15.05 10.95
N HIS A 40 -5.05 13.81 10.55
CA HIS A 40 -3.99 12.89 10.21
C HIS A 40 -3.13 13.44 9.06
N TYR A 41 -3.75 13.88 7.98
CA TYR A 41 -3.01 14.36 6.82
C TYR A 41 -2.28 15.67 7.09
N LYS A 42 -2.84 16.49 7.96
CA LYS A 42 -2.15 17.71 8.39
C LYS A 42 -0.85 17.37 9.12
N TRP A 43 -0.93 16.46 10.08
CA TRP A 43 0.26 16.02 10.81
C TRP A 43 1.26 15.30 9.89
N TYR A 44 0.77 14.49 8.99
CA TYR A 44 1.62 13.80 8.04
C TYR A 44 2.42 14.79 7.20
N LYS A 45 1.79 15.87 6.78
CA LYS A 45 2.42 16.90 5.97
C LYS A 45 3.40 17.75 6.78
N GLU A 46 3.04 18.12 8.00
CA GLU A 46 3.75 19.12 8.79
C GLU A 46 4.76 18.58 9.78
N ASP A 47 4.57 17.35 10.23
CA ASP A 47 5.40 16.76 11.27
C ASP A 47 6.22 15.59 10.70
N ILE A 48 7.50 15.80 10.53
CA ILE A 48 8.40 14.81 9.96
C ILE A 48 8.47 13.56 10.81
N LYS A 49 8.45 13.69 12.12
CA LYS A 49 8.48 12.53 13.02
C LYS A 49 7.20 11.70 12.89
N TYR A 50 6.07 12.37 12.80
CA TYR A 50 4.78 11.68 12.59
C TYR A 50 4.77 10.94 11.26
N ARG A 51 5.21 11.62 10.20
CA ARG A 51 5.29 11.02 8.87
C ARG A 51 6.17 9.78 8.86
N TYR A 52 7.34 9.89 9.50
CA TYR A 52 8.26 8.76 9.58
C TYR A 52 7.63 7.57 10.28
N ALA A 53 6.91 7.81 11.38
CA ALA A 53 6.23 6.75 12.12
C ALA A 53 5.15 6.09 11.26
N VAL A 54 4.36 6.88 10.54
CA VAL A 54 3.32 6.37 9.65
C VAL A 54 3.92 5.54 8.53
N ASP A 55 4.96 6.05 7.89
CA ASP A 55 5.63 5.36 6.79
C ASP A 55 6.25 4.04 7.26
N SER A 56 6.78 4.03 8.48
CA SER A 56 7.36 2.81 9.07
C SER A 56 6.31 1.73 9.27
N ILE A 57 5.10 2.12 9.67
CA ILE A 57 3.99 1.17 9.83
C ILE A 57 3.61 0.58 8.48
N GLU A 58 3.51 1.42 7.47
CA GLU A 58 3.19 0.95 6.12
C GLU A 58 4.24 -0.02 5.60
N ASN A 59 5.52 0.30 5.80
CA ASN A 59 6.61 -0.56 5.37
C ASN A 59 6.58 -1.91 6.08
N LYS A 60 6.29 -1.92 7.38
CA LYS A 60 6.14 -3.17 8.12
C LYS A 60 5.03 -4.04 7.56
N PHE A 61 3.92 -3.40 7.18
CA PHE A 61 2.82 -4.14 6.59
C PHE A 61 3.17 -4.70 5.22
N ILE A 62 3.90 -3.92 4.41
CA ILE A 62 4.38 -4.41 3.12
C ILE A 62 5.30 -5.62 3.31
N ASP A 63 6.23 -5.55 4.26
CA ASP A 63 7.10 -6.69 4.59
C ASP A 63 6.30 -7.92 4.97
N PHE A 64 5.28 -7.74 5.79
CA PHE A 64 4.40 -8.81 6.23
C PHE A 64 3.66 -9.43 5.04
N ALA A 65 3.12 -8.60 4.14
CA ALA A 65 2.44 -9.06 2.95
C ALA A 65 3.37 -9.82 2.01
N GLU A 66 4.62 -9.36 1.89
CA GLU A 66 5.62 -10.04 1.09
C GLU A 66 5.94 -11.42 1.64
N THR A 67 6.00 -11.54 2.97
CA THR A 67 6.22 -12.83 3.62
C THR A 67 5.07 -13.80 3.32
N HIS A 68 3.84 -13.32 3.37
CA HIS A 68 2.66 -14.12 3.02
C HIS A 68 2.72 -14.56 1.56
N LEU A 69 3.07 -13.66 0.68
CA LEU A 69 3.20 -13.96 -0.74
C LEU A 69 4.24 -15.07 -0.96
N LYS A 70 5.40 -14.95 -0.31
CA LYS A 70 6.46 -15.94 -0.37
C LYS A 70 5.96 -17.32 0.07
N ASN A 71 5.23 -17.35 1.18
CA ASN A 71 4.71 -18.61 1.71
C ASN A 71 3.68 -19.24 0.77
N GLN A 72 2.84 -18.44 0.14
CA GLN A 72 1.86 -18.92 -0.82
C GLN A 72 2.53 -19.47 -2.07
N ILE A 73 3.57 -18.81 -2.55
CA ILE A 73 4.35 -19.32 -3.68
C ILE A 73 4.96 -20.67 -3.33
N ALA A 74 5.55 -20.76 -2.14
CA ALA A 74 6.17 -22.00 -1.66
C ALA A 74 5.16 -23.15 -1.54
N SER A 75 3.91 -22.83 -1.23
CA SER A 75 2.84 -23.82 -1.12
C SER A 75 2.19 -24.16 -2.45
N GLY A 76 2.64 -23.57 -3.55
CA GLY A 76 2.18 -23.94 -4.89
C GLY A 76 1.05 -23.09 -5.45
N SER A 77 0.80 -21.93 -4.88
CA SER A 77 -0.25 -21.05 -5.42
C SER A 77 0.16 -20.50 -6.79
N VAL A 78 -0.61 -20.84 -7.80
CA VAL A 78 -0.39 -20.33 -9.16
C VAL A 78 -0.64 -18.82 -9.20
N GLN A 79 -1.67 -18.36 -8.52
CA GLN A 79 -1.99 -16.93 -8.47
C GLN A 79 -0.86 -16.13 -7.87
N ALA A 80 -0.33 -16.58 -6.72
CA ALA A 80 0.76 -15.89 -6.05
C ALA A 80 2.03 -15.90 -6.89
N THR A 81 2.36 -17.03 -7.50
CA THR A 81 3.53 -17.16 -8.35
C THR A 81 3.43 -16.25 -9.56
N THR A 82 2.27 -16.25 -10.23
CA THR A 82 2.02 -15.41 -11.38
C THR A 82 2.10 -13.92 -11.01
N PHE A 83 1.52 -13.55 -9.89
CA PHE A 83 1.59 -12.17 -9.41
C PHE A 83 3.03 -11.73 -9.19
N PHE A 84 3.82 -12.58 -8.54
CA PHE A 84 5.22 -12.26 -8.28
C PHE A 84 6.00 -12.08 -9.58
N LEU A 85 5.79 -12.98 -10.54
CA LEU A 85 6.49 -12.89 -11.82
C LEU A 85 6.09 -11.65 -12.61
N ARG A 86 4.82 -11.27 -12.57
CA ARG A 86 4.35 -10.06 -13.26
C ARG A 86 4.92 -8.78 -12.66
N THR A 87 5.20 -8.80 -11.38
CA THR A 87 5.68 -7.59 -10.70
C THR A 87 7.19 -7.55 -10.59
N ARG A 88 7.79 -8.58 -10.01
CA ARG A 88 9.23 -8.62 -9.77
C ARG A 88 10.01 -9.28 -10.89
N GLY A 89 9.35 -10.08 -11.70
CA GLY A 89 9.99 -10.77 -12.81
C GLY A 89 10.01 -10.00 -14.11
N ARG A 90 9.60 -8.74 -14.10
CA ARG A 90 9.46 -7.94 -15.32
C ARG A 90 10.76 -7.84 -16.11
N LYS A 91 11.88 -7.69 -15.44
CA LYS A 91 13.18 -7.58 -16.09
C LYS A 91 13.58 -8.86 -16.84
N ARG A 92 12.99 -9.98 -16.47
CA ARG A 92 13.25 -11.26 -17.13
C ARG A 92 12.18 -11.60 -18.15
N GLY A 93 11.31 -10.66 -18.49
CA GLY A 93 10.30 -10.84 -19.51
C GLY A 93 8.91 -11.23 -19.01
N TYR A 94 8.74 -11.40 -17.71
CA TYR A 94 7.44 -11.78 -17.14
C TYR A 94 6.56 -10.58 -16.88
N ALA A 95 6.43 -9.71 -17.85
CA ALA A 95 5.60 -8.54 -17.71
C ALA A 95 4.25 -8.79 -18.34
N GLU A 96 3.19 -8.37 -17.67
CA GLU A 96 1.89 -8.31 -18.30
C GLU A 96 1.93 -7.18 -19.29
N LYS A 97 1.98 -7.54 -20.57
CA LYS A 97 2.02 -6.56 -21.62
C LYS A 97 0.64 -6.48 -22.23
N GLN A 98 0.04 -5.33 -22.07
CA GLN A 98 -1.29 -5.07 -22.61
C GLN A 98 -1.14 -4.09 -23.75
N ASP A 99 -1.26 -4.59 -24.98
CA ASP A 99 -1.29 -3.73 -26.16
C ASP A 99 -2.74 -3.51 -26.53
N ILE A 100 -3.16 -2.27 -26.36
CA ILE A 100 -4.49 -1.86 -26.77
C ILE A 100 -4.33 -1.04 -28.02
N ASP A 101 -4.77 -1.61 -29.15
CA ASP A 101 -4.78 -0.87 -30.41
C ASP A 101 -6.13 -0.22 -30.59
N ILE A 102 -6.17 1.07 -30.29
CA ILE A 102 -7.38 1.87 -30.44
C ILE A 102 -7.26 2.86 -31.60
N THR A 103 -6.22 2.74 -32.39
CA THR A 103 -5.93 3.76 -33.41
C THR A 103 -6.67 3.58 -34.69
N SER A 104 -7.14 2.39 -34.98
CA SER A 104 -7.80 2.12 -36.25
C SER A 104 -9.30 2.10 -36.07
N GLY A 105 -9.97 3.05 -36.65
CA GLY A 105 -11.43 3.14 -36.57
C GLY A 105 -12.18 1.98 -37.19
N ASN A 106 -11.55 1.23 -38.07
CA ASN A 106 -12.19 0.13 -38.79
C ASN A 106 -11.70 -1.24 -38.35
N GLU A 107 -10.71 -1.30 -37.48
CA GLU A 107 -10.19 -2.56 -37.01
C GLU A 107 -10.66 -2.81 -35.57
N PRO A 108 -10.93 -4.07 -35.22
CA PRO A 108 -11.30 -4.37 -33.85
C PRO A 108 -10.16 -4.04 -32.92
N ILE A 109 -10.52 -3.61 -31.74
CA ILE A 109 -9.54 -3.34 -30.69
C ILE A 109 -8.86 -4.66 -30.33
N LYS A 110 -7.55 -4.70 -30.51
CA LYS A 110 -6.78 -5.86 -30.10
C LYS A 110 -6.22 -5.63 -28.72
N ILE A 111 -6.57 -6.50 -27.80
CA ILE A 111 -5.96 -6.50 -26.49
C ILE A 111 -5.01 -7.69 -26.46
N ASN A 112 -3.73 -7.38 -26.42
CA ASN A 112 -2.69 -8.41 -26.36
C ASN A 112 -2.18 -8.46 -24.94
N ILE A 113 -2.47 -9.53 -24.26
CA ILE A 113 -1.94 -9.74 -22.91
C ILE A 113 -0.84 -10.76 -23.01
N ASN A 114 0.38 -10.31 -22.77
CA ASN A 114 1.55 -11.15 -22.80
C ASN A 114 2.08 -11.34 -21.38
N LEU A 115 2.00 -12.56 -20.88
CA LEU A 115 2.47 -12.90 -19.55
C LEU A 115 3.90 -13.44 -19.59
N GLY A 116 4.71 -12.83 -20.38
CA GLY A 116 6.14 -13.01 -20.28
C GLY A 116 6.68 -14.35 -20.71
N ASP A 117 6.67 -14.63 -21.90
CA ASP A 117 7.48 -15.75 -22.39
C ASP A 117 8.60 -15.29 -23.34
#